data_435dd46c6cd1c2d5afeafe3a827a87e4
#
_entry.id   435dd46c6cd1c2d5afeafe3a827a87e4
#
_cell.length_a   1.000
_cell.length_b   1.000
_cell.length_c   1.000
_cell.angle_alpha   90.00
_cell.angle_beta   90.00
_cell.angle_gamma   90.00
#
_symmetry.space_group_name_H-M   'P 1'
#
loop_
_entity.id
_entity.type
_entity.pdbx_description
1 polymer ?
#
loop_
_entity_poly.entity_id
_entity_poly.type
_entity_poly.pdbx_seq_one_letter_code
_entity_poly.pdbx_strand_id
1 'polypeptide(L)'
;MDNFTTNNYEMKRDIINFSKKISEGTSKPESKFVMDMIYGISKSKDILLSSIAGALDEKTKKAYTIDRLSDNLSNDLSSSIDEKYCNLAMDSLGENPIFLIDDSDIIKPLGEKFEDLGIVRDGSSRNKSYEKGYHHTEIVGLTQNKKQPISLFSKIHSSTQKEFISANDITFEGIDKIVNLLDKRKQKGIFVNDRGYDNNLIFNHYFEKKQYFVIRLKENRKVYRNHKWYKITTIRDSHKGKIQMKLLFQGVEKECYASVIKVQITANKKWINLVLVYGLGETPMMLASNIPIKSKEDVIKTARCYLDRWRIEEYFKFKKQEYNFENFRVRTLKSINNLNKMLTYAIGLVAMLSEKIGKRKFVNKIIKESKSLKPNVYLWFYQVARGIYNILSKVRCGIREWQNIRKTKEYEGQLSLL
;
A
#
# COMPACT_ATOMS: atom_id res chain seq x y z
N MET A 1 33.17 -18.52 13.86
CA MET A 1 33.55 -17.08 13.99
C MET A 1 32.91 -16.37 12.82
N ASP A 2 31.70 -15.94 12.95
CA ASP A 2 31.10 -15.72 11.71
C ASP A 2 30.14 -14.61 11.64
N ASN A 3 30.54 -13.78 10.83
CA ASN A 3 29.74 -13.00 9.92
C ASN A 3 28.70 -12.09 10.55
N PHE A 4 29.08 -11.40 11.60
CA PHE A 4 28.55 -10.08 11.85
C PHE A 4 29.10 -9.14 10.76
N THR A 5 28.70 -9.40 9.49
CA THR A 5 28.89 -8.35 8.52
C THR A 5 28.09 -7.16 9.04
N THR A 6 28.69 -6.00 9.07
CA THR A 6 28.06 -4.75 9.55
C THR A 6 26.64 -4.58 8.96
N ASN A 7 26.42 -5.05 7.74
CA ASN A 7 25.12 -4.97 7.05
C ASN A 7 24.05 -5.84 7.71
N ASN A 8 24.38 -7.08 8.14
CA ASN A 8 23.43 -7.97 8.83
C ASN A 8 23.03 -7.40 10.18
N TYR A 9 24.00 -6.88 10.92
CA TYR A 9 23.77 -6.23 12.20
C TYR A 9 22.82 -5.03 12.04
N GLU A 10 23.11 -4.13 11.10
CA GLU A 10 22.30 -2.93 10.87
C GLU A 10 20.89 -3.31 10.41
N MET A 11 20.72 -4.33 9.55
CA MET A 11 19.39 -4.73 9.08
C MET A 11 18.53 -5.35 10.18
N LYS A 12 19.09 -6.25 10.98
CA LYS A 12 18.39 -6.82 12.14
C LYS A 12 18.01 -5.74 13.15
N ARG A 13 18.90 -4.80 13.44
CA ARG A 13 18.64 -3.65 14.30
C ARG A 13 17.48 -2.79 13.76
N ASP A 14 17.45 -2.52 12.47
CA ASP A 14 16.36 -1.74 11.86
C ASP A 14 15.01 -2.45 11.98
N ILE A 15 14.96 -3.77 11.73
CA ILE A 15 13.75 -4.57 11.90
C ILE A 15 13.30 -4.56 13.37
N ILE A 16 14.21 -4.76 14.32
CA ILE A 16 13.91 -4.75 15.76
C ILE A 16 13.38 -3.39 16.19
N ASN A 17 14.04 -2.32 15.80
CA ASN A 17 13.64 -0.96 16.17
C ASN A 17 12.27 -0.59 15.60
N PHE A 18 12.03 -0.94 14.34
CA PHE A 18 10.73 -0.75 13.70
C PHE A 18 9.63 -1.56 14.40
N SER A 19 9.86 -2.86 14.61
CA SER A 19 8.89 -3.74 15.27
C SER A 19 8.58 -3.28 16.68
N LYS A 20 9.60 -2.90 17.47
CA LYS A 20 9.42 -2.35 18.82
C LYS A 20 8.58 -1.06 18.79
N LYS A 21 8.87 -0.16 17.84
CA LYS A 21 8.17 1.13 17.74
C LYS A 21 6.69 0.95 17.43
N ILE A 22 6.32 0.03 16.53
CA ILE A 22 4.90 -0.21 16.22
C ILE A 22 4.20 -1.05 17.28
N SER A 23 4.90 -1.90 18.05
CA SER A 23 4.33 -2.74 19.11
C SER A 23 4.59 -2.21 20.54
N GLU A 24 4.98 -0.95 20.67
CA GLU A 24 5.19 -0.32 21.98
C GLU A 24 3.88 -0.31 22.78
N GLY A 25 3.94 -0.69 24.07
CA GLY A 25 2.78 -0.78 24.95
C GLY A 25 1.91 -2.01 24.74
N THR A 26 2.25 -2.92 23.81
CA THR A 26 1.58 -4.22 23.72
C THR A 26 2.25 -5.26 24.61
N SER A 27 1.63 -6.44 24.76
CA SER A 27 2.21 -7.54 25.52
C SER A 27 3.54 -8.01 24.91
N LYS A 28 4.44 -8.54 25.75
CA LYS A 28 5.72 -9.10 25.28
C LYS A 28 5.54 -10.21 24.23
N PRO A 29 4.59 -11.16 24.37
CA PRO A 29 4.32 -12.16 23.34
C PRO A 29 3.91 -11.55 22.01
N GLU A 30 3.01 -10.57 22.02
CA GLU A 30 2.52 -9.90 20.81
C GLU A 30 3.63 -9.08 20.11
N SER A 31 4.40 -8.29 20.86
CA SER A 31 5.56 -7.56 20.32
C SER A 31 6.59 -8.52 19.70
N LYS A 32 6.81 -9.69 20.31
CA LYS A 32 7.69 -10.72 19.81
C LYS A 32 7.14 -11.35 18.53
N PHE A 33 5.82 -11.60 18.47
CA PHE A 33 5.14 -12.12 17.28
C PHE A 33 5.28 -11.14 16.09
N VAL A 34 5.01 -9.86 16.30
CA VAL A 34 5.16 -8.81 15.27
C VAL A 34 6.57 -8.79 14.70
N MET A 35 7.58 -8.85 15.57
CA MET A 35 8.99 -8.88 15.15
C MET A 35 9.33 -10.15 14.36
N ASP A 36 8.88 -11.31 14.82
CA ASP A 36 9.10 -12.59 14.13
C ASP A 36 8.49 -12.58 12.72
N MET A 37 7.26 -12.09 12.60
CA MET A 37 6.57 -12.01 11.31
C MET A 37 7.29 -11.06 10.35
N ILE A 38 7.63 -9.85 10.78
CA ILE A 38 8.32 -8.86 9.91
C ILE A 38 9.68 -9.40 9.47
N TYR A 39 10.47 -9.98 10.39
CA TYR A 39 11.76 -10.56 10.06
C TYR A 39 11.62 -11.77 9.14
N GLY A 40 10.72 -12.70 9.49
CA GLY A 40 10.52 -13.93 8.73
C GLY A 40 10.05 -13.65 7.29
N ILE A 41 9.06 -12.76 7.11
CA ILE A 41 8.60 -12.30 5.80
C ILE A 41 9.74 -11.63 5.01
N SER A 42 10.49 -10.74 5.64
CA SER A 42 11.61 -10.04 4.98
C SER A 42 12.74 -10.98 4.55
N LYS A 43 13.02 -12.04 5.34
CA LYS A 43 14.08 -13.01 5.07
C LYS A 43 13.65 -14.12 4.12
N SER A 44 12.38 -14.55 4.16
CA SER A 44 11.87 -15.60 3.25
C SER A 44 11.37 -15.05 1.92
N LYS A 45 10.95 -13.79 1.88
CA LYS A 45 10.16 -13.21 0.77
C LYS A 45 8.92 -14.05 0.45
N ASP A 46 8.27 -14.57 1.48
CA ASP A 46 7.14 -15.47 1.36
C ASP A 46 6.17 -15.25 2.53
N ILE A 47 4.90 -15.49 2.29
CA ILE A 47 3.84 -15.37 3.29
C ILE A 47 3.46 -16.72 3.91
N LEU A 48 3.96 -17.84 3.39
CA LEU A 48 3.74 -19.15 3.95
C LEU A 48 4.37 -19.26 5.34
N LEU A 49 3.58 -19.67 6.34
CA LEU A 49 4.08 -19.85 7.71
C LEU A 49 5.25 -20.82 7.80
N SER A 50 5.29 -21.83 6.92
CA SER A 50 6.42 -22.75 6.83
C SER A 50 7.71 -22.09 6.35
N SER A 51 7.62 -21.15 5.42
CA SER A 51 8.76 -20.35 4.93
C SER A 51 9.21 -19.36 6.01
N ILE A 52 8.27 -18.67 6.65
CA ILE A 52 8.54 -17.75 7.76
C ILE A 52 9.21 -18.49 8.93
N ALA A 53 8.66 -19.63 9.36
CA ALA A 53 9.24 -20.45 10.43
C ALA A 53 10.66 -20.92 10.10
N GLY A 54 10.90 -21.34 8.85
CA GLY A 54 12.25 -21.67 8.38
C GLY A 54 13.22 -20.49 8.43
N ALA A 55 12.75 -19.29 8.10
CA ALA A 55 13.55 -18.07 8.15
C ALA A 55 13.88 -17.61 9.58
N LEU A 56 13.02 -17.93 10.56
CA LEU A 56 13.28 -17.64 11.99
C LEU A 56 14.42 -18.46 12.56
N ASP A 57 14.66 -19.66 12.01
CA ASP A 57 15.78 -20.53 12.37
C ASP A 57 15.88 -20.75 13.90
N GLU A 58 14.76 -21.16 14.51
CA GLU A 58 14.67 -21.41 15.94
C GLU A 58 15.17 -22.81 16.28
N LYS A 59 15.70 -23.00 17.52
CA LYS A 59 16.18 -24.31 18.01
C LYS A 59 15.05 -25.34 18.19
N THR A 60 13.81 -24.90 18.26
CA THR A 60 12.62 -25.76 18.37
C THR A 60 12.27 -26.41 17.02
N LYS A 61 11.53 -27.53 17.06
CA LYS A 61 11.02 -28.15 15.82
C LYS A 61 10.19 -27.13 15.02
N LYS A 62 10.43 -27.06 13.73
CA LYS A 62 9.76 -26.11 12.82
C LYS A 62 8.23 -26.16 12.92
N ALA A 63 7.63 -27.34 13.17
CA ALA A 63 6.19 -27.49 13.35
C ALA A 63 5.67 -26.64 14.49
N TYR A 64 6.31 -26.67 15.67
CA TYR A 64 5.90 -25.84 16.82
C TYR A 64 6.00 -24.35 16.56
N THR A 65 6.98 -23.93 15.75
CA THR A 65 7.05 -22.53 15.32
C THR A 65 5.89 -22.16 14.40
N ILE A 66 5.51 -23.05 13.48
CA ILE A 66 4.34 -22.84 12.59
C ILE A 66 3.05 -22.75 13.42
N ASP A 67 2.84 -23.68 14.35
CA ASP A 67 1.65 -23.69 15.20
C ASP A 67 1.56 -22.41 16.03
N ARG A 68 2.66 -22.00 16.66
CA ARG A 68 2.73 -20.76 17.44
C ARG A 68 2.41 -19.51 16.57
N LEU A 69 2.90 -19.44 15.34
CA LEU A 69 2.60 -18.33 14.44
C LEU A 69 1.13 -18.36 14.01
N SER A 70 0.59 -19.54 13.73
CA SER A 70 -0.82 -19.74 13.36
C SER A 70 -1.77 -19.33 14.50
N ASP A 71 -1.48 -19.75 15.73
CA ASP A 71 -2.26 -19.40 16.91
C ASP A 71 -2.28 -17.89 17.14
N ASN A 72 -1.13 -17.22 17.02
CA ASN A 72 -1.07 -15.76 17.13
C ASN A 72 -1.87 -15.06 16.03
N LEU A 73 -1.91 -15.58 14.81
CA LEU A 73 -2.73 -15.02 13.72
C LEU A 73 -4.24 -15.19 13.97
N SER A 74 -4.66 -16.20 14.74
CA SER A 74 -6.07 -16.42 15.08
C SER A 74 -6.58 -15.50 16.19
N ASN A 75 -5.69 -14.87 16.94
CA ASN A 75 -6.01 -13.95 18.03
C ASN A 75 -6.30 -12.53 17.50
N ASP A 76 -6.98 -11.73 18.34
CA ASP A 76 -7.14 -10.31 18.06
C ASP A 76 -5.81 -9.60 18.35
N LEU A 77 -5.30 -8.91 17.32
CA LEU A 77 -4.12 -8.07 17.47
C LEU A 77 -4.52 -6.70 18.03
N SER A 78 -3.69 -6.15 18.90
CA SER A 78 -3.90 -4.82 19.45
C SER A 78 -4.03 -3.77 18.34
N SER A 79 -5.12 -3.01 18.37
CA SER A 79 -5.35 -1.90 17.44
C SER A 79 -4.27 -0.83 17.50
N SER A 80 -3.57 -0.73 18.65
CA SER A 80 -2.47 0.23 18.84
C SER A 80 -1.29 -0.03 17.91
N ILE A 81 -1.07 -1.28 17.48
CA ILE A 81 0.00 -1.62 16.52
C ILE A 81 -0.28 -0.95 15.17
N ASP A 82 -1.52 -1.10 14.69
CA ASP A 82 -1.94 -0.52 13.42
C ASP A 82 -1.93 1.02 13.48
N GLU A 83 -2.38 1.61 14.60
CA GLU A 83 -2.34 3.06 14.80
C GLU A 83 -0.90 3.60 14.78
N LYS A 84 0.03 2.97 15.48
CA LYS A 84 1.45 3.37 15.51
C LYS A 84 2.12 3.18 14.16
N TYR A 85 1.82 2.07 13.48
CA TYR A 85 2.29 1.86 12.12
C TYR A 85 1.79 2.97 11.17
N CYS A 86 0.48 3.24 11.18
CA CYS A 86 -0.11 4.29 10.35
C CYS A 86 0.50 5.67 10.64
N ASN A 87 0.77 5.99 11.90
CA ASN A 87 1.43 7.25 12.26
C ASN A 87 2.84 7.35 11.67
N LEU A 88 3.64 6.26 11.73
CA LEU A 88 4.96 6.21 11.09
C LEU A 88 4.88 6.32 9.56
N ALA A 89 3.87 5.69 8.95
CA ALA A 89 3.64 5.77 7.53
C ALA A 89 3.31 7.20 7.10
N MET A 90 2.38 7.87 7.83
CA MET A 90 1.99 9.27 7.59
C MET A 90 3.18 10.23 7.67
N ASP A 91 4.13 10.02 8.60
CA ASP A 91 5.35 10.83 8.71
C ASP A 91 6.22 10.79 7.44
N SER A 92 6.04 9.78 6.60
CA SER A 92 6.76 9.61 5.32
C SER A 92 6.07 10.31 4.14
N LEU A 93 4.81 10.78 4.27
CA LEU A 93 4.01 11.29 3.16
C LEU A 93 4.14 12.80 2.91
N GLY A 94 4.59 13.57 3.89
CA GLY A 94 4.71 15.02 3.79
C GLY A 94 3.39 15.79 4.06
N GLU A 95 3.38 17.09 3.73
CA GLU A 95 2.29 18.00 4.12
C GLU A 95 1.01 17.86 3.29
N ASN A 96 1.13 17.50 2.02
CA ASN A 96 0.00 17.33 1.09
C ASN A 96 -0.05 15.89 0.58
N PRO A 97 -0.45 14.94 1.44
CA PRO A 97 -0.38 13.52 1.13
C PRO A 97 -1.34 13.12 0.01
N ILE A 98 -0.85 12.25 -0.87
CA ILE A 98 -1.63 11.65 -1.95
C ILE A 98 -1.91 10.21 -1.58
N PHE A 99 -3.18 9.83 -1.63
CA PHE A 99 -3.67 8.48 -1.37
C PHE A 99 -4.25 7.88 -2.64
N LEU A 100 -3.83 6.68 -2.97
CA LEU A 100 -4.35 5.91 -4.10
C LEU A 100 -5.25 4.83 -3.53
N ILE A 101 -6.44 4.68 -4.10
CA ILE A 101 -7.41 3.65 -3.71
C ILE A 101 -7.68 2.75 -4.90
N ASP A 102 -7.59 1.45 -4.68
CA ASP A 102 -7.96 0.46 -5.68
C ASP A 102 -8.30 -0.88 -5.01
N ASP A 103 -8.99 -1.73 -5.75
CA ASP A 103 -9.33 -3.10 -5.36
C ASP A 103 -8.57 -4.10 -6.21
N SER A 104 -8.26 -5.23 -5.61
CA SER A 104 -7.68 -6.38 -6.30
C SER A 104 -8.38 -7.65 -5.86
N ASP A 105 -8.28 -8.70 -6.66
CA ASP A 105 -8.82 -10.01 -6.33
C ASP A 105 -7.70 -10.92 -5.82
N ILE A 106 -8.05 -11.84 -4.90
CA ILE A 106 -7.19 -12.92 -4.44
C ILE A 106 -7.84 -14.23 -4.89
N ILE A 107 -7.20 -14.92 -5.83
CA ILE A 107 -7.78 -16.10 -6.46
C ILE A 107 -7.40 -17.36 -5.69
N LYS A 108 -8.41 -18.18 -5.36
CA LYS A 108 -8.30 -19.43 -4.60
C LYS A 108 -9.12 -20.55 -5.26
N PRO A 109 -8.84 -20.97 -6.50
CA PRO A 109 -9.71 -21.85 -7.28
C PRO A 109 -9.90 -23.23 -6.64
N LEU A 110 -8.86 -23.74 -5.95
CA LEU A 110 -8.89 -25.01 -5.22
C LEU A 110 -9.24 -24.85 -3.72
N GLY A 111 -9.66 -23.67 -3.32
CA GLY A 111 -10.03 -23.37 -1.92
C GLY A 111 -11.36 -24.02 -1.56
N GLU A 112 -11.38 -24.97 -0.60
CA GLU A 112 -12.62 -25.61 -0.13
C GLU A 112 -12.93 -25.25 1.33
N LYS A 113 -11.90 -24.99 2.14
CA LYS A 113 -12.01 -24.84 3.60
C LYS A 113 -11.69 -23.43 4.09
N PHE A 114 -11.69 -22.45 3.19
CA PHE A 114 -11.50 -21.06 3.56
C PHE A 114 -12.83 -20.46 4.01
N GLU A 115 -12.80 -19.74 5.12
CA GLU A 115 -13.96 -19.04 5.68
C GLU A 115 -14.45 -17.95 4.71
N ASP A 116 -15.77 -17.89 4.49
CA ASP A 116 -16.44 -16.90 3.67
C ASP A 116 -15.84 -16.74 2.25
N LEU A 117 -15.34 -17.83 1.64
CA LEU A 117 -14.79 -17.77 0.30
C LEU A 117 -15.90 -17.48 -0.72
N GLY A 118 -15.83 -16.34 -1.37
CA GLY A 118 -16.81 -15.88 -2.36
C GLY A 118 -16.39 -16.19 -3.79
N ILE A 119 -17.10 -15.59 -4.74
CA ILE A 119 -16.77 -15.60 -6.16
C ILE A 119 -16.31 -14.20 -6.55
N VAL A 120 -15.14 -14.12 -7.15
CA VAL A 120 -14.54 -12.87 -7.61
C VAL A 120 -14.19 -12.96 -9.09
N ARG A 121 -14.05 -11.80 -9.73
CA ARG A 121 -13.62 -11.76 -11.12
C ARG A 121 -12.10 -11.86 -11.16
N ASP A 122 -11.58 -12.84 -11.89
CA ASP A 122 -10.13 -12.90 -12.14
C ASP A 122 -9.70 -11.78 -13.09
N GLY A 123 -9.12 -10.72 -12.54
CA GLY A 123 -8.59 -9.59 -13.30
C GLY A 123 -7.36 -9.96 -14.16
N SER A 124 -6.67 -11.06 -13.85
CA SER A 124 -5.49 -11.57 -14.59
C SER A 124 -5.87 -12.44 -15.79
N SER A 125 -7.08 -13.01 -15.78
CA SER A 125 -7.57 -13.89 -16.85
C SER A 125 -7.96 -13.09 -18.10
N ARG A 126 -7.46 -13.53 -19.27
CA ARG A 126 -7.85 -12.96 -20.56
C ARG A 126 -9.36 -13.12 -20.83
N ASN A 127 -9.96 -14.19 -20.35
CA ASN A 127 -11.37 -14.52 -20.55
C ASN A 127 -12.29 -13.90 -19.49
N LYS A 128 -11.76 -13.08 -18.57
CA LYS A 128 -12.54 -12.45 -17.50
C LYS A 128 -13.39 -13.49 -16.73
N SER A 129 -12.80 -14.63 -16.41
CA SER A 129 -13.46 -15.71 -15.66
C SER A 129 -13.81 -15.25 -14.23
N TYR A 130 -14.78 -15.94 -13.66
CA TYR A 130 -15.11 -15.80 -12.24
C TYR A 130 -14.59 -17.04 -11.52
N GLU A 131 -13.86 -16.80 -10.43
CA GLU A 131 -13.19 -17.83 -9.65
C GLU A 131 -13.51 -17.66 -8.15
N LYS A 132 -13.29 -18.74 -7.39
CA LYS A 132 -13.33 -18.66 -5.92
C LYS A 132 -12.23 -17.71 -5.44
N GLY A 133 -12.57 -16.82 -4.52
CA GLY A 133 -11.58 -15.85 -4.03
C GLY A 133 -12.13 -14.84 -3.04
N TYR A 134 -11.31 -13.83 -2.76
CA TYR A 134 -11.62 -12.70 -1.91
C TYR A 134 -11.37 -11.40 -2.65
N HIS A 135 -12.11 -10.36 -2.29
CA HIS A 135 -11.76 -9.00 -2.63
C HIS A 135 -10.71 -8.45 -1.66
N HIS A 136 -9.84 -7.61 -2.16
CA HIS A 136 -8.79 -6.97 -1.38
C HIS A 136 -8.79 -5.47 -1.68
N THR A 137 -9.33 -4.67 -0.76
CA THR A 137 -9.32 -3.21 -0.85
C THR A 137 -8.06 -2.67 -0.20
N GLU A 138 -7.37 -1.78 -0.90
CA GLU A 138 -6.11 -1.18 -0.47
C GLU A 138 -6.15 0.33 -0.60
N ILE A 139 -5.62 1.05 0.40
CA ILE A 139 -5.34 2.48 0.29
C ILE A 139 -3.86 2.69 0.62
N VAL A 140 -3.11 3.17 -0.36
CA VAL A 140 -1.69 3.47 -0.19
C VAL A 140 -1.45 4.98 -0.26
N GLY A 141 -0.62 5.50 0.65
CA GLY A 141 -0.05 6.83 0.54
C GLY A 141 1.23 6.81 -0.30
N LEU A 142 1.55 7.92 -0.95
CA LEU A 142 2.81 8.07 -1.67
C LEU A 142 3.82 8.82 -0.81
N THR A 143 4.99 8.22 -0.60
CA THR A 143 6.07 8.87 0.15
C THR A 143 6.55 10.15 -0.54
N GLN A 144 6.97 11.13 0.25
CA GLN A 144 7.20 12.52 -0.19
C GLN A 144 8.23 12.65 -1.32
N ASN A 145 9.41 12.05 -1.15
CA ASN A 145 10.52 12.29 -2.10
C ASN A 145 10.57 11.24 -3.22
N LYS A 146 10.34 9.98 -2.88
CA LYS A 146 10.50 8.86 -3.82
C LYS A 146 9.18 8.34 -4.37
N LYS A 147 8.04 8.87 -3.87
CA LYS A 147 6.68 8.43 -4.25
C LYS A 147 6.51 6.90 -4.18
N GLN A 148 7.10 6.27 -3.18
CA GLN A 148 6.91 4.83 -2.96
C GLN A 148 5.57 4.60 -2.29
N PRO A 149 4.78 3.60 -2.74
CA PRO A 149 3.50 3.29 -2.10
C PRO A 149 3.74 2.69 -0.71
N ILE A 150 3.04 3.21 0.28
CA ILE A 150 2.99 2.70 1.65
C ILE A 150 1.54 2.54 2.06
N SER A 151 1.13 1.35 2.44
CA SER A 151 -0.26 1.05 2.77
C SER A 151 -0.65 1.60 4.14
N LEU A 152 -1.85 2.19 4.21
CA LEU A 152 -2.47 2.71 5.43
C LEU A 152 -3.80 2.02 5.74
N PHE A 153 -4.40 1.40 4.74
CA PHE A 153 -5.57 0.55 4.88
C PHE A 153 -5.46 -0.62 3.91
N SER A 154 -5.66 -1.82 4.44
CA SER A 154 -5.59 -3.06 3.67
C SER A 154 -6.57 -4.05 4.27
N LYS A 155 -7.63 -4.39 3.55
CA LYS A 155 -8.69 -5.28 4.03
C LYS A 155 -9.06 -6.31 2.99
N ILE A 156 -9.00 -7.58 3.40
CA ILE A 156 -9.51 -8.71 2.63
C ILE A 156 -10.92 -8.98 3.10
N HIS A 157 -11.86 -9.06 2.16
CA HIS A 157 -13.27 -9.22 2.45
C HIS A 157 -13.98 -10.05 1.38
N SER A 158 -15.19 -10.49 1.69
CA SER A 158 -16.03 -11.27 0.78
C SER A 158 -17.48 -10.84 0.88
N SER A 159 -18.19 -10.94 -0.22
CA SER A 159 -19.64 -10.71 -0.27
C SER A 159 -20.45 -11.80 0.46
N THR A 160 -19.83 -12.91 0.85
CA THR A 160 -20.48 -13.99 1.60
C THR A 160 -20.46 -13.79 3.13
N GLN A 161 -19.70 -12.79 3.63
CA GLN A 161 -19.69 -12.45 5.05
C GLN A 161 -21.05 -11.91 5.50
N LYS A 162 -21.49 -12.30 6.71
CA LYS A 162 -22.78 -11.84 7.27
C LYS A 162 -22.84 -10.31 7.43
N GLU A 163 -21.72 -9.70 7.82
CA GLU A 163 -21.60 -8.26 8.06
C GLU A 163 -21.32 -7.45 6.79
N PHE A 164 -21.16 -8.11 5.64
CA PHE A 164 -20.87 -7.41 4.39
C PHE A 164 -22.12 -6.68 3.89
N ILE A 165 -22.05 -5.36 3.76
CA ILE A 165 -23.11 -4.51 3.21
C ILE A 165 -22.79 -4.21 1.75
N SER A 166 -21.66 -3.59 1.49
CA SER A 166 -21.22 -3.27 0.13
C SER A 166 -19.71 -3.00 0.04
N ALA A 167 -19.15 -3.07 -1.17
CA ALA A 167 -17.75 -2.66 -1.41
C ALA A 167 -17.54 -1.16 -1.12
N ASN A 168 -18.58 -0.32 -1.27
CA ASN A 168 -18.46 1.09 -0.92
C ASN A 168 -18.24 1.29 0.59
N ASP A 169 -18.91 0.49 1.46
CA ASP A 169 -18.73 0.62 2.91
C ASP A 169 -17.30 0.27 3.34
N ILE A 170 -16.68 -0.74 2.70
CA ILE A 170 -15.26 -1.05 2.93
C ILE A 170 -14.37 0.13 2.49
N THR A 171 -14.68 0.74 1.35
CA THR A 171 -13.96 1.93 0.88
C THR A 171 -14.13 3.10 1.84
N PHE A 172 -15.35 3.33 2.36
CA PHE A 172 -15.62 4.40 3.33
C PHE A 172 -14.90 4.15 4.65
N GLU A 173 -14.88 2.91 5.16
CA GLU A 173 -14.09 2.54 6.33
C GLU A 173 -12.61 2.95 6.16
N GLY A 174 -12.03 2.65 5.00
CA GLY A 174 -10.66 3.00 4.69
C GLY A 174 -10.42 4.51 4.58
N ILE A 175 -11.31 5.23 3.89
CA ILE A 175 -11.24 6.69 3.77
C ILE A 175 -11.36 7.33 5.15
N ASP A 176 -12.33 6.91 5.97
CA ASP A 176 -12.58 7.47 7.30
C ASP A 176 -11.40 7.24 8.24
N LYS A 177 -10.78 6.06 8.18
CA LYS A 177 -9.54 5.80 8.92
C LYS A 177 -8.45 6.82 8.57
N ILE A 178 -8.25 7.09 7.28
CA ILE A 178 -7.22 8.03 6.81
C ILE A 178 -7.59 9.47 7.16
N VAL A 179 -8.86 9.85 7.03
CA VAL A 179 -9.34 11.18 7.43
C VAL A 179 -9.09 11.42 8.90
N ASN A 180 -9.35 10.45 9.77
CA ASN A 180 -9.03 10.56 11.20
C ASN A 180 -7.53 10.79 11.47
N LEU A 181 -6.64 10.18 10.67
CA LEU A 181 -5.19 10.43 10.78
C LEU A 181 -4.81 11.83 10.30
N LEU A 182 -5.46 12.32 9.23
CA LEU A 182 -5.27 13.67 8.69
C LEU A 182 -5.77 14.75 9.65
N ASP A 183 -6.93 14.54 10.26
CA ASP A 183 -7.53 15.48 11.20
C ASP A 183 -6.66 15.67 12.45
N LYS A 184 -6.10 14.58 13.01
CA LYS A 184 -5.11 14.63 14.10
C LYS A 184 -3.89 15.49 13.74
N ARG A 185 -3.55 15.60 12.44
CA ARG A 185 -2.41 16.34 11.89
C ARG A 185 -2.79 17.71 11.32
N LYS A 186 -4.08 18.06 11.33
CA LYS A 186 -4.63 19.27 10.69
C LYS A 186 -4.27 19.39 9.22
N GLN A 187 -4.26 18.25 8.51
CA GLN A 187 -3.91 18.13 7.11
C GLN A 187 -5.13 17.79 6.24
N LYS A 188 -5.01 18.03 4.94
CA LYS A 188 -5.93 17.52 3.92
C LYS A 188 -5.19 16.61 2.96
N GLY A 189 -5.85 15.51 2.59
CA GLY A 189 -5.31 14.57 1.62
C GLY A 189 -5.93 14.73 0.23
N ILE A 190 -5.23 14.22 -0.77
CA ILE A 190 -5.73 14.08 -2.13
C ILE A 190 -5.96 12.59 -2.39
N PHE A 191 -7.22 12.19 -2.57
CA PHE A 191 -7.58 10.80 -2.86
C PHE A 191 -7.73 10.60 -4.36
N VAL A 192 -7.03 9.62 -4.90
CA VAL A 192 -6.99 9.32 -6.34
C VAL A 192 -7.61 7.96 -6.57
N ASN A 193 -8.65 7.92 -7.39
CA ASN A 193 -9.40 6.73 -7.67
C ASN A 193 -9.53 6.49 -9.17
N ASP A 194 -9.69 5.25 -9.54
CA ASP A 194 -9.95 4.88 -10.92
C ASP A 194 -11.41 5.13 -11.32
N ARG A 195 -11.75 4.73 -12.54
CA ARG A 195 -13.10 4.86 -13.11
C ARG A 195 -14.14 3.96 -12.41
N GLY A 196 -13.73 2.92 -11.70
CA GLY A 196 -14.62 2.06 -10.90
C GLY A 196 -15.33 2.85 -9.82
N TYR A 197 -14.64 3.79 -9.21
CA TYR A 197 -15.13 4.64 -8.12
C TYR A 197 -15.98 5.85 -8.57
N ASP A 198 -16.27 5.97 -9.86
CA ASP A 198 -17.16 7.02 -10.37
C ASP A 198 -18.61 6.71 -10.01
N ASN A 199 -19.00 7.04 -8.78
CA ASN A 199 -20.37 6.97 -8.27
C ASN A 199 -20.67 8.12 -7.30
N ASN A 200 -21.97 8.42 -7.12
CA ASN A 200 -22.40 9.59 -6.34
C ASN A 200 -22.10 9.44 -4.84
N LEU A 201 -22.08 8.23 -4.31
CA LEU A 201 -21.80 7.98 -2.89
C LEU A 201 -20.37 8.37 -2.55
N ILE A 202 -19.42 7.95 -3.38
CA ILE A 202 -17.98 8.28 -3.21
C ILE A 202 -17.76 9.79 -3.29
N PHE A 203 -18.34 10.49 -4.29
CA PHE A 203 -18.20 11.94 -4.39
C PHE A 203 -18.78 12.65 -3.16
N ASN A 204 -19.99 12.28 -2.74
CA ASN A 204 -20.62 12.89 -1.58
C ASN A 204 -19.79 12.66 -0.31
N HIS A 205 -19.25 11.45 -0.12
CA HIS A 205 -18.40 11.12 1.03
C HIS A 205 -17.16 12.03 1.09
N TYR A 206 -16.44 12.23 -0.02
CA TYR A 206 -15.32 13.16 -0.06
C TYR A 206 -15.72 14.61 0.25
N PHE A 207 -16.87 15.06 -0.23
CA PHE A 207 -17.36 16.41 0.07
C PHE A 207 -17.71 16.57 1.55
N GLU A 208 -18.36 15.58 2.16
CA GLU A 208 -18.69 15.53 3.59
C GLU A 208 -17.45 15.55 4.46
N LYS A 209 -16.45 14.75 4.10
CA LYS A 209 -15.16 14.69 4.80
C LYS A 209 -14.23 15.86 4.46
N LYS A 210 -14.62 16.77 3.59
CA LYS A 210 -13.86 17.98 3.18
C LYS A 210 -12.45 17.65 2.64
N GLN A 211 -12.30 16.50 2.00
CA GLN A 211 -11.05 16.04 1.40
C GLN A 211 -10.98 16.37 -0.09
N TYR A 212 -9.75 16.39 -0.64
CA TYR A 212 -9.55 16.54 -2.08
C TYR A 212 -9.59 15.19 -2.78
N PHE A 213 -10.05 15.19 -4.04
CA PHE A 213 -10.05 13.98 -4.85
C PHE A 213 -9.69 14.25 -6.31
N VAL A 214 -9.22 13.20 -6.99
CA VAL A 214 -9.08 13.11 -8.44
C VAL A 214 -9.62 11.76 -8.88
N ILE A 215 -10.75 11.73 -9.58
CA ILE A 215 -11.44 10.52 -10.01
C ILE A 215 -11.61 10.53 -11.53
N ARG A 216 -11.24 9.43 -12.20
CA ARG A 216 -11.53 9.26 -13.62
C ARG A 216 -13.01 8.95 -13.82
N LEU A 217 -13.65 9.68 -14.74
CA LEU A 217 -15.08 9.56 -14.98
C LEU A 217 -15.42 8.51 -16.05
N LYS A 218 -16.58 7.87 -15.90
CA LYS A 218 -17.22 7.00 -16.89
C LYS A 218 -17.82 7.83 -18.01
N GLU A 219 -17.87 7.30 -19.23
CA GLU A 219 -18.42 8.01 -20.38
C GLU A 219 -19.93 8.28 -20.27
N ASN A 220 -20.64 7.50 -19.49
CA ASN A 220 -22.06 7.67 -19.24
C ASN A 220 -22.37 8.64 -18.08
N ARG A 221 -21.34 9.22 -17.43
CA ARG A 221 -21.52 10.21 -16.36
C ARG A 221 -22.27 11.43 -16.88
N LYS A 222 -23.24 11.91 -16.08
CA LYS A 222 -23.91 13.19 -16.30
C LYS A 222 -23.33 14.26 -15.37
N VAL A 223 -23.18 15.46 -15.89
CA VAL A 223 -22.78 16.66 -15.14
C VAL A 223 -23.76 17.79 -15.40
N TYR A 224 -23.91 18.68 -14.43
CA TYR A 224 -24.83 19.80 -14.49
C TYR A 224 -24.07 21.08 -14.84
N ARG A 225 -24.50 21.81 -15.89
CA ARG A 225 -23.92 23.05 -16.33
C ARG A 225 -24.99 23.90 -17.03
N ASN A 226 -24.95 25.22 -16.88
CA ASN A 226 -25.91 26.13 -17.52
C ASN A 226 -27.38 25.66 -17.37
N HIS A 227 -27.76 25.33 -16.13
CA HIS A 227 -29.10 24.90 -15.74
C HIS A 227 -29.60 23.59 -16.40
N LYS A 228 -28.72 22.80 -17.03
CA LYS A 228 -29.06 21.52 -17.66
C LYS A 228 -28.09 20.41 -17.34
N TRP A 229 -28.58 19.17 -17.39
CA TRP A 229 -27.76 17.97 -17.29
C TRP A 229 -27.23 17.58 -18.67
N TYR A 230 -25.92 17.42 -18.79
CA TYR A 230 -25.25 16.97 -20.01
C TYR A 230 -24.56 15.62 -19.75
N LYS A 231 -24.54 14.77 -20.78
CA LYS A 231 -23.62 13.64 -20.80
C LYS A 231 -22.19 14.17 -20.86
N ILE A 232 -21.29 13.61 -20.07
CA ILE A 232 -19.91 14.09 -19.98
C ILE A 232 -19.18 14.11 -21.33
N THR A 233 -19.48 13.12 -22.20
CA THR A 233 -18.92 13.02 -23.55
C THR A 233 -19.29 14.21 -24.42
N THR A 234 -20.51 14.75 -24.30
CA THR A 234 -20.91 15.97 -25.02
C THR A 234 -20.02 17.17 -24.67
N ILE A 235 -19.68 17.31 -23.38
CA ILE A 235 -18.77 18.36 -22.93
C ILE A 235 -17.36 18.08 -23.42
N ARG A 236 -16.86 16.84 -23.30
CA ARG A 236 -15.55 16.44 -23.80
C ARG A 236 -15.38 16.78 -25.28
N ASP A 237 -16.34 16.40 -26.10
CA ASP A 237 -16.23 16.52 -27.56
C ASP A 237 -16.37 17.98 -28.05
N SER A 238 -16.99 18.86 -27.24
CA SER A 238 -17.11 20.30 -27.54
C SER A 238 -15.87 21.12 -27.10
N HIS A 239 -14.88 20.51 -26.49
CA HIS A 239 -13.67 21.18 -25.99
C HIS A 239 -12.41 20.64 -26.65
N LYS A 240 -11.41 21.52 -26.81
CA LYS A 240 -10.07 21.17 -27.28
C LYS A 240 -9.04 21.52 -26.21
N GLY A 241 -7.96 20.77 -26.12
CA GLY A 241 -6.86 21.06 -25.21
C GLY A 241 -6.18 22.40 -25.52
N LYS A 242 -6.18 23.31 -24.54
CA LYS A 242 -5.54 24.64 -24.67
C LYS A 242 -4.26 24.77 -23.83
N ILE A 243 -4.11 23.92 -22.82
CA ILE A 243 -2.98 23.94 -21.88
C ILE A 243 -2.00 22.87 -22.32
N GLN A 244 -0.89 23.25 -22.90
CA GLN A 244 0.19 22.34 -23.28
C GLN A 244 0.98 21.90 -22.05
N MET A 245 1.31 20.60 -21.96
CA MET A 245 2.08 20.02 -20.88
C MET A 245 2.82 18.76 -21.33
N LYS A 246 3.88 18.41 -20.60
CA LYS A 246 4.56 17.12 -20.75
C LYS A 246 4.26 16.21 -19.58
N LEU A 247 3.84 15.00 -19.87
CA LEU A 247 3.49 13.98 -18.88
C LEU A 247 4.28 12.69 -19.14
N LEU A 248 4.80 12.11 -18.07
CA LEU A 248 5.40 10.79 -18.13
C LEU A 248 4.28 9.73 -18.11
N PHE A 249 4.12 9.00 -19.19
CA PHE A 249 3.12 7.94 -19.34
C PHE A 249 3.77 6.68 -19.86
N GLN A 250 3.63 5.56 -19.14
CA GLN A 250 4.24 4.27 -19.48
C GLN A 250 5.77 4.35 -19.72
N GLY A 251 6.46 5.17 -18.93
CA GLY A 251 7.91 5.35 -19.04
C GLY A 251 8.39 6.27 -20.15
N VAL A 252 7.48 6.85 -20.93
CA VAL A 252 7.79 7.77 -22.04
C VAL A 252 7.20 9.15 -21.73
N GLU A 253 7.98 10.21 -21.96
CA GLU A 253 7.48 11.58 -21.89
C GLU A 253 6.64 11.87 -23.13
N LYS A 254 5.36 12.21 -22.92
CA LYS A 254 4.41 12.55 -24.00
C LYS A 254 3.99 14.00 -23.92
N GLU A 255 3.90 14.65 -25.06
CA GLU A 255 3.23 15.94 -25.18
C GLU A 255 1.72 15.74 -25.08
N CYS A 256 1.12 16.48 -24.17
CA CYS A 256 -0.30 16.39 -23.85
C CYS A 256 -0.90 17.79 -23.80
N TYR A 257 -2.22 17.83 -23.95
CA TYR A 257 -2.99 19.07 -23.87
C TYR A 257 -4.11 18.90 -22.86
N ALA A 258 -4.50 19.95 -22.16
CA ALA A 258 -5.61 19.90 -21.24
C ALA A 258 -6.60 21.05 -21.43
N SER A 259 -7.84 20.80 -21.01
CA SER A 259 -8.86 21.82 -20.78
C SER A 259 -9.44 21.65 -19.39
N VAL A 260 -9.87 22.75 -18.77
CA VAL A 260 -10.52 22.75 -17.48
C VAL A 260 -11.88 23.43 -17.62
N ILE A 261 -12.90 22.75 -17.15
CA ILE A 261 -14.28 23.24 -17.18
C ILE A 261 -14.89 23.11 -15.80
N LYS A 262 -15.45 24.19 -15.25
CA LYS A 262 -16.25 24.12 -14.02
C LYS A 262 -17.61 23.54 -14.34
N VAL A 263 -17.96 22.46 -13.63
CA VAL A 263 -19.26 21.78 -13.72
C VAL A 263 -19.72 21.38 -12.31
N GLN A 264 -20.99 21.02 -12.20
CA GLN A 264 -21.53 20.45 -10.97
C GLN A 264 -21.76 18.96 -11.13
N ILE A 265 -21.61 18.22 -10.06
CA ILE A 265 -21.77 16.76 -10.03
C ILE A 265 -22.68 16.35 -8.88
N THR A 266 -23.25 15.16 -8.97
CA THR A 266 -24.22 14.57 -8.05
C THR A 266 -25.55 15.35 -8.00
N ALA A 267 -26.59 14.77 -7.40
CA ALA A 267 -27.88 15.45 -7.18
C ALA A 267 -27.72 16.73 -6.34
N ASN A 268 -26.71 16.75 -5.46
CA ASN A 268 -26.40 17.91 -4.60
C ASN A 268 -25.70 19.07 -5.33
N LYS A 269 -25.47 18.93 -6.65
CA LYS A 269 -24.89 19.97 -7.52
C LYS A 269 -23.60 20.58 -6.93
N LYS A 270 -22.72 19.74 -6.41
CA LYS A 270 -21.41 20.17 -5.88
C LYS A 270 -20.45 20.54 -7.02
N TRP A 271 -19.77 21.66 -6.88
CA TRP A 271 -18.82 22.15 -7.88
C TRP A 271 -17.55 21.33 -7.93
N ILE A 272 -17.15 20.98 -9.14
CA ILE A 272 -15.87 20.35 -9.46
C ILE A 272 -15.18 21.02 -10.67
N ASN A 273 -13.90 20.76 -10.81
CA ASN A 273 -13.15 21.00 -12.03
C ASN A 273 -13.15 19.69 -12.85
N LEU A 274 -13.74 19.71 -14.03
CA LEU A 274 -13.56 18.67 -15.03
C LEU A 274 -12.28 18.96 -15.82
N VAL A 275 -11.27 18.14 -15.63
CA VAL A 275 -10.00 18.23 -16.33
C VAL A 275 -10.00 17.20 -17.45
N LEU A 276 -9.94 17.66 -18.69
CA LEU A 276 -9.84 16.83 -19.90
C LEU A 276 -8.37 16.79 -20.33
N VAL A 277 -7.78 15.59 -20.43
CA VAL A 277 -6.39 15.40 -20.83
C VAL A 277 -6.34 14.66 -22.16
N TYR A 278 -5.74 15.29 -23.16
CA TYR A 278 -5.60 14.81 -24.53
C TYR A 278 -4.16 14.36 -24.80
N GLY A 279 -3.99 13.35 -25.69
CA GLY A 279 -2.66 12.90 -26.14
C GLY A 279 -2.13 11.67 -25.37
N LEU A 280 -2.88 11.11 -24.41
CA LEU A 280 -2.49 9.88 -23.71
C LEU A 280 -3.11 8.62 -24.30
N GLY A 281 -4.15 8.74 -25.10
CA GLY A 281 -4.87 7.65 -25.76
C GLY A 281 -5.79 8.20 -26.84
N GLU A 282 -6.58 7.33 -27.48
CA GLU A 282 -7.50 7.70 -28.56
C GLU A 282 -8.57 8.71 -28.11
N THR A 283 -9.05 8.55 -26.88
CA THR A 283 -10.04 9.45 -26.29
C THR A 283 -9.45 10.23 -25.13
N PRO A 284 -9.86 11.51 -24.95
CA PRO A 284 -9.40 12.31 -23.82
C PRO A 284 -9.77 11.69 -22.49
N MET A 285 -8.83 11.71 -21.55
CA MET A 285 -9.08 11.29 -20.18
C MET A 285 -9.92 12.36 -19.46
N MET A 286 -11.00 11.96 -18.82
CA MET A 286 -11.94 12.83 -18.10
C MET A 286 -11.71 12.67 -16.59
N LEU A 287 -11.22 13.70 -15.93
CA LEU A 287 -10.93 13.70 -14.49
C LEU A 287 -11.84 14.69 -13.77
N ALA A 288 -12.54 14.21 -12.75
CA ALA A 288 -13.25 15.05 -11.79
C ALA A 288 -12.31 15.38 -10.62
N SER A 289 -12.21 16.64 -10.26
CA SER A 289 -11.43 17.07 -9.11
C SER A 289 -12.07 18.27 -8.40
N ASN A 290 -12.04 18.28 -7.07
CA ASN A 290 -12.42 19.42 -6.25
C ASN A 290 -11.22 20.25 -5.79
N ILE A 291 -10.01 19.91 -6.25
CA ILE A 291 -8.79 20.70 -5.97
C ILE A 291 -8.95 22.09 -6.61
N PRO A 292 -8.67 23.17 -5.87
CA PRO A 292 -8.67 24.50 -6.46
C PRO A 292 -7.66 24.61 -7.62
N ILE A 293 -8.12 25.04 -8.79
CA ILE A 293 -7.27 25.27 -9.96
C ILE A 293 -7.24 26.77 -10.22
N LYS A 294 -6.08 27.39 -10.02
CA LYS A 294 -5.84 28.82 -10.21
C LYS A 294 -4.82 29.09 -11.33
N SER A 295 -4.01 28.10 -11.66
CA SER A 295 -2.91 28.23 -12.61
C SER A 295 -2.83 27.01 -13.56
N LYS A 296 -2.00 27.13 -14.60
CA LYS A 296 -1.64 26.01 -15.48
C LYS A 296 -0.95 24.89 -14.73
N GLU A 297 -0.12 25.23 -13.76
CA GLU A 297 0.62 24.30 -12.91
C GLU A 297 -0.33 23.42 -12.07
N ASP A 298 -1.46 23.97 -11.60
CA ASP A 298 -2.46 23.20 -10.85
C ASP A 298 -3.13 22.13 -11.73
N VAL A 299 -3.36 22.45 -13.02
CA VAL A 299 -3.88 21.50 -13.99
C VAL A 299 -2.90 20.37 -14.22
N ILE A 300 -1.62 20.70 -14.43
CA ILE A 300 -0.54 19.72 -14.62
C ILE A 300 -0.41 18.83 -13.38
N LYS A 301 -0.46 19.44 -12.21
CA LYS A 301 -0.41 18.73 -10.91
C LYS A 301 -1.56 17.74 -10.77
N THR A 302 -2.78 18.16 -11.13
CA THR A 302 -3.97 17.27 -11.07
C THR A 302 -3.83 16.09 -12.03
N ALA A 303 -3.37 16.32 -13.27
CA ALA A 303 -3.15 15.27 -14.24
C ALA A 303 -2.03 14.30 -13.80
N ARG A 304 -0.91 14.81 -13.30
CA ARG A 304 0.20 13.99 -12.75
C ARG A 304 -0.25 13.17 -11.54
N CYS A 305 -1.05 13.77 -10.67
CA CYS A 305 -1.59 13.07 -9.50
C CYS A 305 -2.41 11.84 -9.92
N TYR A 306 -3.24 11.96 -10.95
CA TYR A 306 -3.96 10.81 -11.49
C TYR A 306 -3.05 9.76 -12.13
N LEU A 307 -2.01 10.19 -12.84
CA LEU A 307 -1.06 9.25 -13.46
C LEU A 307 -0.24 8.47 -12.43
N ASP A 308 -0.01 9.03 -11.23
CA ASP A 308 0.63 8.30 -10.14
C ASP A 308 -0.21 7.11 -9.65
N ARG A 309 -1.51 7.01 -10.01
CA ARG A 309 -2.42 5.92 -9.61
C ARG A 309 -1.88 4.53 -9.97
N TRP A 310 -1.18 4.38 -11.09
CA TRP A 310 -0.63 3.09 -11.48
C TRP A 310 0.30 2.46 -10.42
N ARG A 311 0.81 3.25 -9.46
CA ARG A 311 1.66 2.78 -8.37
C ARG A 311 0.95 1.84 -7.41
N ILE A 312 -0.37 1.92 -7.28
CA ILE A 312 -1.12 0.95 -6.47
C ILE A 312 -1.23 -0.41 -7.20
N GLU A 313 -1.37 -0.42 -8.52
CA GLU A 313 -1.33 -1.66 -9.32
C GLU A 313 0.03 -2.36 -9.16
N GLU A 314 1.13 -1.59 -9.20
CA GLU A 314 2.47 -2.12 -8.94
C GLU A 314 2.64 -2.57 -7.47
N TYR A 315 1.96 -1.95 -6.52
CA TYR A 315 1.96 -2.38 -5.13
C TYR A 315 1.27 -3.75 -4.96
N PHE A 316 0.10 -3.96 -5.60
CA PHE A 316 -0.54 -5.27 -5.62
C PHE A 316 0.35 -6.33 -6.26
N LYS A 317 0.93 -6.02 -7.41
CA LYS A 317 1.87 -6.89 -8.10
C LYS A 317 3.07 -7.24 -7.23
N PHE A 318 3.61 -6.27 -6.50
CA PHE A 318 4.70 -6.47 -5.56
C PHE A 318 4.31 -7.45 -4.43
N LYS A 319 3.13 -7.27 -3.81
CA LYS A 319 2.61 -8.22 -2.80
C LYS A 319 2.48 -9.63 -3.37
N LYS A 320 1.86 -9.76 -4.55
CA LYS A 320 1.58 -11.05 -5.18
C LYS A 320 2.84 -11.76 -5.66
N GLN A 321 3.76 -11.07 -6.32
CA GLN A 321 4.92 -11.67 -6.96
C GLN A 321 6.16 -11.77 -6.06
N GLU A 322 6.43 -10.77 -5.26
CA GLU A 322 7.65 -10.76 -4.43
C GLU A 322 7.46 -11.47 -3.08
N TYR A 323 6.21 -11.61 -2.61
CA TYR A 323 5.89 -12.26 -1.33
C TYR A 323 4.91 -13.43 -1.46
N ASN A 324 4.56 -13.85 -2.66
CA ASN A 324 3.64 -14.94 -2.93
C ASN A 324 2.30 -14.79 -2.19
N PHE A 325 1.78 -13.56 -2.12
CA PHE A 325 0.66 -13.19 -1.24
C PHE A 325 -0.56 -14.08 -1.40
N GLU A 326 -0.85 -14.59 -2.59
CA GLU A 326 -2.00 -15.47 -2.83
C GLU A 326 -1.79 -16.90 -2.33
N ASN A 327 -0.58 -17.27 -1.87
CA ASN A 327 -0.26 -18.64 -1.45
C ASN A 327 -0.54 -18.93 0.02
N PHE A 328 -1.12 -17.99 0.79
CA PHE A 328 -1.45 -18.26 2.19
C PHE A 328 -2.33 -19.52 2.37
N ARG A 329 -2.15 -20.20 3.52
CA ARG A 329 -2.87 -21.44 3.88
C ARG A 329 -3.65 -21.32 5.18
N VAL A 330 -3.55 -20.20 5.89
CA VAL A 330 -4.44 -19.88 7.02
C VAL A 330 -5.85 -19.71 6.50
N ARG A 331 -6.87 -20.18 7.25
CA ARG A 331 -8.20 -20.42 6.69
C ARG A 331 -9.26 -19.44 7.18
N THR A 332 -9.15 -18.96 8.43
CA THR A 332 -10.11 -17.98 8.95
C THR A 332 -9.84 -16.61 8.37
N LEU A 333 -10.88 -15.86 8.07
CA LEU A 333 -10.75 -14.53 7.49
C LEU A 333 -9.99 -13.57 8.43
N LYS A 334 -10.14 -13.76 9.75
CA LYS A 334 -9.33 -13.08 10.78
C LYS A 334 -7.85 -13.35 10.58
N SER A 335 -7.45 -14.62 10.51
CA SER A 335 -6.02 -14.99 10.33
C SER A 335 -5.46 -14.49 9.00
N ILE A 336 -6.26 -14.51 7.93
CA ILE A 336 -5.88 -13.98 6.62
C ILE A 336 -5.62 -12.48 6.69
N ASN A 337 -6.52 -11.72 7.33
CA ASN A 337 -6.35 -10.27 7.51
C ASN A 337 -5.17 -9.94 8.43
N ASN A 338 -4.95 -10.69 9.51
CA ASN A 338 -3.81 -10.51 10.39
C ASN A 338 -2.48 -10.79 9.66
N LEU A 339 -2.43 -11.84 8.84
CA LEU A 339 -1.27 -12.15 8.01
C LEU A 339 -1.01 -11.04 6.97
N ASN A 340 -2.07 -10.52 6.36
CA ASN A 340 -2.01 -9.37 5.45
C ASN A 340 -1.48 -8.11 6.17
N LYS A 341 -1.88 -7.84 7.41
CA LYS A 341 -1.32 -6.74 8.22
C LYS A 341 0.18 -6.92 8.46
N MET A 342 0.64 -8.13 8.79
CA MET A 342 2.06 -8.40 9.00
C MET A 342 2.87 -8.17 7.71
N LEU A 343 2.35 -8.59 6.56
CA LEU A 343 2.94 -8.29 5.26
C LEU A 343 2.96 -6.78 4.97
N THR A 344 1.85 -6.10 5.26
CA THR A 344 1.74 -4.64 5.10
C THR A 344 2.81 -3.91 5.93
N TYR A 345 3.06 -4.32 7.16
CA TYR A 345 4.11 -3.73 8.01
C TYR A 345 5.52 -4.02 7.46
N ALA A 346 5.76 -5.23 6.98
CA ALA A 346 7.05 -5.57 6.36
C ALA A 346 7.32 -4.73 5.11
N ILE A 347 6.32 -4.56 4.24
CA ILE A 347 6.42 -3.70 3.04
C ILE A 347 6.52 -2.23 3.43
N GLY A 348 5.81 -1.80 4.48
CA GLY A 348 5.91 -0.45 5.02
C GLY A 348 7.33 -0.08 5.45
N LEU A 349 8.03 -0.99 6.12
CA LEU A 349 9.45 -0.83 6.44
C LEU A 349 10.30 -0.64 5.16
N VAL A 350 10.05 -1.44 4.12
CA VAL A 350 10.73 -1.31 2.82
C VAL A 350 10.50 0.06 2.20
N ALA A 351 9.25 0.55 2.19
CA ALA A 351 8.90 1.87 1.67
C ALA A 351 9.58 3.01 2.45
N MET A 352 9.56 2.94 3.79
CA MET A 352 10.22 3.93 4.67
C MET A 352 11.74 3.93 4.49
N LEU A 353 12.36 2.77 4.28
CA LEU A 353 13.79 2.68 3.95
C LEU A 353 14.07 3.28 2.57
N SER A 354 13.19 3.05 1.60
CA SER A 354 13.34 3.61 0.24
C SER A 354 13.38 5.15 0.24
N GLU A 355 12.64 5.81 1.15
CA GLU A 355 12.70 7.27 1.32
C GLU A 355 14.07 7.79 1.78
N LYS A 356 14.89 6.91 2.40
CA LYS A 356 16.21 7.25 2.92
C LYS A 356 17.35 7.01 1.92
N ILE A 357 17.04 6.60 0.69
CA ILE A 357 18.04 6.42 -0.39
C ILE A 357 18.71 7.75 -0.69
N GLY A 358 20.04 7.73 -0.73
CA GLY A 358 20.88 8.92 -0.88
C GLY A 358 21.13 9.69 0.43
N LYS A 359 20.34 9.47 1.49
CA LYS A 359 20.43 10.16 2.77
C LYS A 359 21.10 9.29 3.86
N ARG A 360 20.89 7.99 3.83
CA ARG A 360 21.43 7.05 4.83
C ARG A 360 22.41 6.06 4.19
N LYS A 361 23.68 6.07 4.62
CA LYS A 361 24.74 5.20 4.07
C LYS A 361 24.37 3.71 4.03
N PHE A 362 23.70 3.22 5.07
CA PHE A 362 23.28 1.81 5.12
C PHE A 362 22.23 1.48 4.05
N VAL A 363 21.29 2.37 3.78
CA VAL A 363 20.26 2.13 2.73
C VAL A 363 20.93 2.06 1.35
N ASN A 364 21.97 2.86 1.11
CA ASN A 364 22.73 2.76 -0.13
C ASN A 364 23.49 1.42 -0.25
N LYS A 365 23.92 0.82 0.89
CA LYS A 365 24.47 -0.55 0.91
C LYS A 365 23.40 -1.59 0.59
N ILE A 366 22.15 -1.45 1.11
CA ILE A 366 21.04 -2.33 0.76
C ILE A 366 20.80 -2.32 -0.76
N ILE A 367 20.82 -1.15 -1.40
CA ILE A 367 20.68 -1.04 -2.86
C ILE A 367 21.82 -1.76 -3.59
N LYS A 368 23.07 -1.62 -3.14
CA LYS A 368 24.21 -2.36 -3.72
C LYS A 368 24.02 -3.87 -3.61
N GLU A 369 23.56 -4.37 -2.46
CA GLU A 369 23.27 -5.79 -2.26
C GLU A 369 22.11 -6.31 -3.12
N SER A 370 21.25 -5.45 -3.65
CA SER A 370 20.17 -5.87 -4.57
C SER A 370 20.69 -6.39 -5.91
N LYS A 371 21.95 -6.08 -6.26
CA LYS A 371 22.61 -6.45 -7.54
C LYS A 371 21.78 -6.06 -8.78
N SER A 372 21.01 -4.99 -8.69
CA SER A 372 20.20 -4.51 -9.81
C SER A 372 21.05 -3.78 -10.84
N LEU A 373 20.89 -4.17 -12.10
CA LEU A 373 21.60 -3.59 -13.25
C LEU A 373 20.89 -2.37 -13.87
N LYS A 374 19.68 -2.02 -13.41
CA LYS A 374 18.88 -0.95 -14.02
C LYS A 374 19.23 0.42 -13.41
N PRO A 375 19.76 1.37 -14.19
CA PRO A 375 20.16 2.70 -13.70
C PRO A 375 18.97 3.61 -13.35
N ASN A 376 17.83 3.47 -14.02
CA ASN A 376 16.62 4.28 -13.81
C ASN A 376 15.55 3.49 -13.08
N VAL A 377 15.35 3.77 -11.80
CA VAL A 377 14.41 3.04 -10.96
C VAL A 377 13.34 3.99 -10.44
N TYR A 378 12.11 3.80 -10.91
CA TYR A 378 10.95 4.53 -10.40
C TYR A 378 10.36 3.87 -9.15
N LEU A 379 10.58 2.56 -8.97
CA LEU A 379 10.02 1.74 -7.91
C LEU A 379 11.14 1.14 -7.07
N TRP A 380 11.70 1.96 -6.19
CA TRP A 380 12.82 1.59 -5.33
C TRP A 380 12.51 0.45 -4.35
N PHE A 381 11.25 0.27 -3.99
CA PHE A 381 10.87 -0.77 -3.03
C PHE A 381 11.21 -2.18 -3.52
N TYR A 382 11.20 -2.48 -4.82
CA TYR A 382 11.67 -3.77 -5.36
C TYR A 382 13.16 -3.99 -5.05
N GLN A 383 13.98 -2.98 -5.26
CA GLN A 383 15.42 -3.09 -5.01
C GLN A 383 15.74 -3.17 -3.52
N VAL A 384 15.07 -2.35 -2.71
CA VAL A 384 15.25 -2.39 -1.25
C VAL A 384 14.84 -3.74 -0.70
N ALA A 385 13.68 -4.29 -1.09
CA ALA A 385 13.25 -5.61 -0.65
C ALA A 385 14.23 -6.72 -1.05
N ARG A 386 14.72 -6.69 -2.29
CA ARG A 386 15.74 -7.66 -2.78
C ARG A 386 17.05 -7.51 -2.02
N GLY A 387 17.51 -6.29 -1.76
CA GLY A 387 18.72 -6.02 -0.98
C GLY A 387 18.60 -6.52 0.46
N ILE A 388 17.47 -6.29 1.11
CA ILE A 388 17.16 -6.82 2.45
C ILE A 388 17.21 -8.34 2.45
N TYR A 389 16.54 -8.99 1.50
CA TYR A 389 16.56 -10.44 1.33
C TYR A 389 18.00 -10.95 1.17
N ASN A 390 18.80 -10.37 0.27
CA ASN A 390 20.17 -10.80 0.01
C ASN A 390 21.09 -10.62 1.23
N ILE A 391 20.86 -9.60 2.06
CA ILE A 391 21.56 -9.42 3.33
C ILE A 391 21.15 -10.51 4.31
N LEU A 392 19.85 -10.73 4.50
CA LEU A 392 19.33 -11.64 5.53
C LEU A 392 19.48 -13.12 5.16
N SER A 393 19.45 -13.49 3.88
CA SER A 393 19.61 -14.87 3.41
C SER A 393 21.01 -15.45 3.71
N LYS A 394 22.02 -14.61 3.86
CA LYS A 394 23.39 -14.99 4.21
C LYS A 394 23.56 -15.29 5.71
N VAL A 395 22.53 -15.06 6.53
CA VAL A 395 22.60 -15.16 7.99
C VAL A 395 22.17 -16.55 8.46
N ARG A 396 23.05 -17.23 9.19
CA ARG A 396 22.76 -18.54 9.80
C ARG A 396 22.01 -18.44 11.13
N CYS A 397 22.09 -17.29 11.83
CA CYS A 397 21.49 -17.08 13.15
C CYS A 397 20.15 -16.33 13.02
N GLY A 398 19.09 -16.85 13.61
CA GLY A 398 17.78 -16.21 13.67
C GLY A 398 17.80 -14.89 14.45
N ILE A 399 16.69 -14.12 14.37
CA ILE A 399 16.62 -12.81 15.02
C ILE A 399 16.60 -12.91 16.55
N ARG A 400 15.97 -13.96 17.10
CA ARG A 400 15.90 -14.19 18.56
C ARG A 400 17.23 -14.61 19.14
N GLU A 401 17.92 -15.54 18.50
CA GLU A 401 19.24 -15.97 18.94
C GLU A 401 20.23 -14.81 18.92
N TRP A 402 20.18 -13.99 17.89
CA TRP A 402 20.99 -12.78 17.80
C TRP A 402 20.72 -11.80 18.96
N GLN A 403 19.44 -11.60 19.36
CA GLN A 403 19.10 -10.76 20.50
C GLN A 403 19.66 -11.31 21.83
N ASN A 404 19.62 -12.63 22.01
CA ASN A 404 20.13 -13.28 23.22
C ASN A 404 21.67 -13.15 23.31
N ILE A 405 22.37 -13.41 22.22
CA ILE A 405 23.83 -13.24 22.15
C ILE A 405 24.25 -11.80 22.50
N ARG A 406 23.48 -10.82 22.01
CA ARG A 406 23.76 -9.41 22.31
C ARG A 406 23.58 -9.09 23.80
N LYS A 407 22.51 -9.58 24.43
CA LYS A 407 22.28 -9.38 25.86
C LYS A 407 23.40 -9.98 26.70
N THR A 408 23.82 -11.20 26.38
CA THR A 408 24.93 -11.86 27.10
C THR A 408 26.19 -11.04 27.01
N LYS A 409 26.58 -10.53 25.84
CA LYS A 409 27.76 -9.67 25.66
C LYS A 409 27.66 -8.32 26.35
N GLU A 410 26.47 -7.70 26.42
CA GLU A 410 26.25 -6.48 27.20
C GLU A 410 26.44 -6.74 28.70
N TYR A 411 26.01 -7.90 29.21
CA TYR A 411 26.25 -8.31 30.60
C TYR A 411 27.72 -8.60 30.90
N GLU A 412 28.42 -9.33 30.01
CA GLU A 412 29.86 -9.61 30.15
C GLU A 412 30.70 -8.33 30.09
N GLY A 413 30.31 -7.36 29.24
CA GLY A 413 30.96 -6.05 29.18
C GLY A 413 30.77 -5.19 30.42
N GLN A 414 29.64 -5.32 31.11
CA GLN A 414 29.38 -4.65 32.39
C GLN A 414 30.13 -5.29 33.54
N LEU A 415 30.30 -6.60 33.54
CA LEU A 415 31.07 -7.32 34.56
C LEU A 415 32.61 -7.10 34.43
N SER A 416 33.09 -6.75 33.22
CA SER A 416 34.49 -6.42 32.99
C SER A 416 34.86 -4.96 33.35
N LEU A 417 33.86 -4.14 33.71
CA LEU A 417 34.01 -2.76 34.17
C LEU A 417 33.86 -2.61 35.69
N LEU A 418 33.57 -3.70 36.41
CA LEU A 418 33.58 -3.82 37.86
C LEU A 418 34.84 -4.58 38.31
#